data_6e6c16f3e3c518d97220c5576f45befd
#
_entry.id   6e6c16f3e3c518d97220c5576f45befd
#
_cell.length_a   1.000
_cell.length_b   1.000
_cell.length_c   1.000
_cell.angle_alpha   90.00
_cell.angle_beta   90.00
_cell.angle_gamma   90.00
#
_symmetry.space_group_name_H-M   'P 1'
#
loop_
_entity.id
_entity.type
_entity.pdbx_description
1 polymer ?
#
loop_
_entity_poly.entity_id
_entity_poly.type
_entity_poly.pdbx_seq_one_letter_code
_entity_poly.pdbx_strand_id
1 'polypeptide(L)'
;MRLRHFVAFAVVLTCSSVAWSDDAKDEAKKMEGTWLPSSAELAGEKFPDEVRKTIKLVLADDKYTVTVGKNPDKGTVKLDPSKKPKEMDITGTEGPNKGKTFLAIYELKDDTLRVCYDLSGKSRPTEFKTTAGTRLYLVEYKLKKE
;
A
#
# COMPACT_ATOMS: atom_id res chain seq x y z
N MET A 1 19.95 -64.75 -7.67
CA MET A 1 20.26 -63.61 -6.80
C MET A 1 19.87 -62.34 -7.50
N ARG A 2 18.72 -61.76 -7.15
CA ARG A 2 18.18 -60.56 -7.80
C ARG A 2 18.42 -59.37 -6.88
N LEU A 3 19.28 -58.45 -7.32
CA LEU A 3 19.61 -57.25 -6.61
C LEU A 3 18.48 -56.20 -6.86
N ARG A 4 17.71 -55.90 -5.82
CA ARG A 4 16.66 -54.89 -5.88
C ARG A 4 17.29 -53.54 -5.57
N HIS A 5 17.36 -52.70 -6.58
CA HIS A 5 17.76 -51.29 -6.41
C HIS A 5 16.60 -50.50 -5.81
N PHE A 6 16.75 -50.07 -4.58
CA PHE A 6 15.89 -49.06 -3.96
C PHE A 6 16.33 -47.70 -4.46
N VAL A 7 15.50 -47.07 -5.31
CA VAL A 7 15.65 -45.68 -5.68
C VAL A 7 14.97 -44.86 -4.58
N ALA A 8 15.75 -44.25 -3.74
CA ALA A 8 15.25 -43.31 -2.76
C ALA A 8 14.92 -41.99 -3.48
N PHE A 9 13.63 -41.71 -3.62
CA PHE A 9 13.15 -40.38 -4.09
C PHE A 9 13.31 -39.42 -2.93
N ALA A 10 14.33 -38.59 -3.00
CA ALA A 10 14.45 -37.41 -2.11
C ALA A 10 13.48 -36.34 -2.58
N VAL A 11 12.38 -36.19 -1.85
CA VAL A 11 11.48 -35.06 -2.03
C VAL A 11 12.17 -33.83 -1.42
N VAL A 12 12.76 -33.03 -2.29
CA VAL A 12 13.26 -31.71 -1.89
C VAL A 12 12.05 -30.80 -1.74
N LEU A 13 11.66 -30.60 -0.50
CA LEU A 13 10.67 -29.58 -0.14
C LEU A 13 11.34 -28.23 -0.32
N THR A 14 11.18 -27.61 -1.49
CA THR A 14 11.57 -26.21 -1.70
C THR A 14 10.60 -25.34 -0.93
N CYS A 15 11.01 -24.91 0.23
CA CYS A 15 10.34 -23.86 0.99
C CYS A 15 10.48 -22.58 0.17
N SER A 16 9.45 -22.25 -0.64
CA SER A 16 9.39 -20.98 -1.34
C SER A 16 9.14 -19.89 -0.30
N SER A 17 10.22 -19.39 0.29
CA SER A 17 10.14 -18.14 1.01
C SER A 17 9.76 -17.06 -0.02
N VAL A 18 8.58 -16.49 0.12
CA VAL A 18 8.17 -15.31 -0.68
C VAL A 18 9.08 -14.16 -0.24
N ALA A 19 10.25 -14.08 -0.84
CA ALA A 19 11.14 -12.95 -0.67
C ALA A 19 10.52 -11.77 -1.43
N TRP A 20 10.38 -10.64 -0.74
CA TRP A 20 10.06 -9.37 -1.40
C TRP A 20 11.13 -9.13 -2.46
N SER A 21 10.71 -8.69 -3.64
CA SER A 21 11.65 -8.32 -4.69
C SER A 21 12.53 -7.15 -4.20
N ASP A 22 13.78 -7.10 -4.63
CA ASP A 22 14.69 -6.00 -4.30
C ASP A 22 14.12 -4.65 -4.74
N ASP A 23 13.38 -4.61 -5.85
CA ASP A 23 12.68 -3.42 -6.35
C ASP A 23 11.62 -2.91 -5.36
N ALA A 24 10.86 -3.81 -4.72
CA ALA A 24 9.88 -3.42 -3.71
C ALA A 24 10.54 -2.84 -2.46
N LYS A 25 11.68 -3.39 -2.04
CA LYS A 25 12.46 -2.86 -0.90
C LYS A 25 13.05 -1.49 -1.21
N ASP A 26 13.58 -1.30 -2.41
CA ASP A 26 14.14 -0.02 -2.85
C ASP A 26 13.04 1.04 -2.96
N GLU A 27 11.89 0.67 -3.48
CA GLU A 27 10.72 1.55 -3.55
C GLU A 27 10.26 1.97 -2.14
N ALA A 28 10.17 1.02 -1.20
CA ALA A 28 9.79 1.29 0.18
C ALA A 28 10.73 2.28 0.87
N LYS A 29 12.04 2.19 0.61
CA LYS A 29 13.03 3.15 1.13
C LYS A 29 12.81 4.56 0.59
N LYS A 30 12.48 4.69 -0.68
CA LYS A 30 12.19 5.98 -1.31
C LYS A 30 10.91 6.62 -0.75
N MET A 31 10.01 5.79 -0.24
CA MET A 31 8.73 6.24 0.32
C MET A 31 8.81 6.55 1.81
N GLU A 32 9.91 6.26 2.50
CA GLU A 32 10.04 6.56 3.93
C GLU A 32 9.93 8.05 4.21
N GLY A 33 9.22 8.38 5.27
CA GLY A 33 9.07 9.75 5.73
C GLY A 33 7.64 10.12 6.11
N THR A 34 7.42 11.41 6.27
CA THR A 34 6.12 12.00 6.60
C THR A 34 5.54 12.67 5.35
N TRP A 35 4.32 12.32 5.04
CA TRP A 35 3.61 12.77 3.86
C TRP A 35 2.35 13.55 4.25
N LEU A 36 2.18 14.71 3.66
CA LEU A 36 1.03 15.58 3.91
C LEU A 36 0.21 15.71 2.64
N PRO A 37 -1.13 15.54 2.69
CA PRO A 37 -1.95 15.66 1.50
C PRO A 37 -1.94 17.07 0.95
N SER A 38 -1.64 17.23 -0.33
CA SER A 38 -1.88 18.45 -1.09
C SER A 38 -3.28 18.48 -1.69
N SER A 39 -3.85 17.29 -1.94
CA SER A 39 -5.24 17.12 -2.34
C SER A 39 -5.76 15.76 -1.88
N ALA A 40 -7.07 15.69 -1.62
CA ALA A 40 -7.76 14.45 -1.27
C ALA A 40 -9.18 14.49 -1.82
N GLU A 41 -9.62 13.37 -2.39
CA GLU A 41 -10.94 13.25 -3.02
C GLU A 41 -11.52 11.87 -2.73
N LEU A 42 -12.74 11.83 -2.30
CA LEU A 42 -13.49 10.58 -2.02
C LEU A 42 -14.81 10.60 -2.80
N ALA A 43 -15.04 9.55 -3.58
CA ALA A 43 -16.30 9.37 -4.32
C ALA A 43 -16.67 10.58 -5.17
N GLY A 44 -15.70 11.21 -5.84
CA GLY A 44 -15.89 12.36 -6.69
C GLY A 44 -15.94 13.71 -5.96
N GLU A 45 -15.85 13.71 -4.62
CA GLU A 45 -15.92 14.94 -3.83
C GLU A 45 -14.57 15.26 -3.18
N LYS A 46 -14.11 16.49 -3.37
CA LYS A 46 -12.87 16.98 -2.76
C LYS A 46 -13.06 17.26 -1.27
N PHE A 47 -12.07 16.87 -0.48
CA PHE A 47 -12.06 17.22 0.94
C PHE A 47 -11.84 18.71 1.14
N PRO A 48 -12.58 19.33 2.07
CA PRO A 48 -12.30 20.70 2.49
C PRO A 48 -10.87 20.80 3.06
N ASP A 49 -10.24 21.96 2.91
CA ASP A 49 -8.88 22.19 3.43
C ASP A 49 -8.76 21.92 4.92
N GLU A 50 -9.79 22.25 5.68
CA GLU A 50 -9.82 22.02 7.13
C GLU A 50 -9.68 20.53 7.49
N VAL A 51 -10.33 19.64 6.72
CA VAL A 51 -10.22 18.19 6.90
C VAL A 51 -8.88 17.69 6.37
N ARG A 52 -8.51 18.11 5.18
CA ARG A 52 -7.27 17.70 4.52
C ARG A 52 -6.04 17.99 5.37
N LYS A 53 -6.00 19.13 6.02
CA LYS A 53 -4.88 19.55 6.90
C LYS A 53 -4.72 18.69 8.16
N THR A 54 -5.74 17.92 8.54
CA THR A 54 -5.67 17.04 9.70
C THR A 54 -5.07 15.67 9.37
N ILE A 55 -4.84 15.38 8.10
CA ILE A 55 -4.35 14.07 7.64
C ILE A 55 -2.84 14.09 7.55
N LYS A 56 -2.21 13.07 8.13
CA LYS A 56 -0.77 12.85 8.06
C LYS A 56 -0.49 11.36 7.85
N LEU A 57 0.36 11.04 6.89
CA LEU A 57 0.82 9.68 6.61
C LEU A 57 2.31 9.57 6.94
N VAL A 58 2.67 8.60 7.75
CA VAL A 58 4.08 8.24 8.01
C VAL A 58 4.33 6.86 7.44
N LEU A 59 5.34 6.74 6.61
CA LEU A 59 5.81 5.48 6.04
C LEU A 59 7.20 5.18 6.55
N ALA A 60 7.39 3.98 7.08
CA ALA A 60 8.67 3.48 7.58
C ALA A 60 8.76 1.98 7.36
N ASP A 61 9.76 1.53 6.62
CA ASP A 61 9.90 0.15 6.17
C ASP A 61 8.65 -0.31 5.41
N ASP A 62 8.00 -1.37 5.87
CA ASP A 62 6.76 -1.89 5.32
C ASP A 62 5.52 -1.46 6.12
N LYS A 63 5.65 -0.43 6.96
CA LYS A 63 4.60 0.00 7.88
C LYS A 63 4.09 1.40 7.57
N TYR A 64 2.81 1.61 7.83
CA TYR A 64 2.21 2.93 7.76
C TYR A 64 1.57 3.33 9.09
N THR A 65 1.54 4.61 9.33
CA THR A 65 0.69 5.25 10.33
C THR A 65 0.00 6.43 9.67
N VAL A 66 -1.31 6.38 9.56
CA VAL A 66 -2.10 7.51 9.07
C VAL A 66 -2.91 8.07 10.24
N THR A 67 -2.85 9.39 10.41
CA THR A 67 -3.60 10.09 11.44
C THR A 67 -4.58 11.03 10.78
N VAL A 68 -5.84 10.96 11.20
CA VAL A 68 -6.87 11.91 10.82
C VAL A 68 -7.33 12.59 12.10
N GLY A 69 -6.95 13.85 12.29
CA GLY A 69 -7.11 14.54 13.57
C GLY A 69 -6.23 13.91 14.64
N LYS A 70 -6.82 13.27 15.64
CA LYS A 70 -6.12 12.63 16.76
C LYS A 70 -6.14 11.11 16.72
N ASN A 71 -6.76 10.53 15.71
CA ASN A 71 -7.01 9.08 15.63
C ASN A 71 -5.98 8.42 14.71
N PRO A 72 -5.03 7.64 15.25
CA PRO A 72 -4.09 6.90 14.41
C PRO A 72 -4.69 5.60 13.90
N ASP A 73 -4.34 5.27 12.67
CA ASP A 73 -4.60 3.99 12.03
C ASP A 73 -3.26 3.43 11.55
N LYS A 74 -2.94 2.21 11.92
CA LYS A 74 -1.63 1.61 11.64
C LYS A 74 -1.76 0.27 10.96
N GLY A 75 -0.76 -0.05 10.17
CA GLY A 75 -0.71 -1.34 9.50
C GLY A 75 0.54 -1.53 8.65
N THR A 76 0.40 -2.41 7.69
CA THR A 76 1.47 -2.79 6.76
C THR A 76 1.12 -2.38 5.34
N VAL A 77 2.16 -2.16 4.55
CA VAL A 77 2.08 -1.82 3.13
C VAL A 77 2.88 -2.82 2.34
N LYS A 78 2.26 -3.41 1.32
CA LYS A 78 2.95 -4.27 0.36
C LYS A 78 2.96 -3.57 -1.00
N LEU A 79 4.14 -3.41 -1.57
CA LEU A 79 4.33 -2.74 -2.87
C LEU A 79 4.62 -3.74 -3.97
N ASP A 80 4.07 -3.50 -5.15
CA ASP A 80 4.45 -4.19 -6.37
C ASP A 80 4.78 -3.16 -7.47
N PRO A 81 6.04 -2.72 -7.55
CA PRO A 81 6.45 -1.72 -8.54
C PRO A 81 6.61 -2.29 -9.96
N SER A 82 6.48 -3.60 -10.14
CA SER A 82 6.53 -4.23 -11.48
C SER A 82 5.25 -4.02 -12.30
N LYS A 83 4.16 -3.66 -11.66
CA LYS A 83 2.86 -3.41 -12.30
C LYS A 83 2.78 -2.00 -12.89
N LYS A 84 1.83 -1.81 -13.82
CA LYS A 84 1.55 -0.51 -14.45
C LYS A 84 0.03 -0.31 -14.52
N PRO A 85 -0.52 0.57 -13.65
CA PRO A 85 0.15 1.33 -12.59
C PRO A 85 0.74 0.44 -11.50
N LYS A 86 1.73 0.97 -10.76
CA LYS A 86 2.29 0.28 -9.59
C LYS A 86 1.19 0.01 -8.56
N GLU A 87 1.27 -1.12 -7.88
CA GLU A 87 0.23 -1.58 -6.96
C GLU A 87 0.68 -1.51 -5.50
N MET A 88 -0.29 -1.25 -4.61
CA MET A 88 -0.08 -1.16 -3.18
C MET A 88 -1.24 -1.83 -2.45
N ASP A 89 -0.93 -2.75 -1.55
CA ASP A 89 -1.91 -3.36 -0.65
C ASP A 89 -1.67 -2.83 0.76
N ILE A 90 -2.72 -2.32 1.39
CA ILE A 90 -2.66 -1.72 2.71
C ILE A 90 -3.49 -2.58 3.66
N THR A 91 -2.86 -3.13 4.70
CA THR A 91 -3.54 -3.97 5.70
C THR A 91 -3.47 -3.32 7.06
N GLY A 92 -4.62 -3.05 7.66
CA GLY A 92 -4.72 -2.49 9.01
C GLY A 92 -4.38 -3.53 10.07
N THR A 93 -3.53 -3.16 11.04
CA THR A 93 -3.17 -3.98 12.19
C THR A 93 -3.64 -3.38 13.49
N GLU A 94 -3.83 -2.07 13.55
CA GLU A 94 -4.34 -1.33 14.71
C GLU A 94 -5.22 -0.18 14.24
N GLY A 95 -6.22 0.17 15.05
CA GLY A 95 -7.13 1.28 14.78
C GLY A 95 -8.38 0.88 14.01
N PRO A 96 -9.06 1.85 13.38
CA PRO A 96 -10.37 1.62 12.75
C PRO A 96 -10.36 0.59 11.62
N ASN A 97 -9.21 0.42 10.95
CA ASN A 97 -9.09 -0.48 9.80
C ASN A 97 -8.43 -1.82 10.14
N LYS A 98 -8.33 -2.15 11.41
CA LYS A 98 -7.75 -3.43 11.85
C LYS A 98 -8.42 -4.62 11.16
N GLY A 99 -7.63 -5.48 10.54
CA GLY A 99 -8.10 -6.68 9.85
C GLY A 99 -8.64 -6.44 8.44
N LYS A 100 -8.64 -5.20 7.95
CA LYS A 100 -9.06 -4.85 6.60
C LYS A 100 -7.86 -4.70 5.68
N THR A 101 -8.02 -5.12 4.42
CA THR A 101 -7.03 -4.88 3.36
C THR A 101 -7.65 -4.01 2.28
N PHE A 102 -6.99 -2.92 1.94
CA PHE A 102 -7.38 -2.04 0.85
C PHE A 102 -6.43 -2.21 -0.33
N LEU A 103 -7.00 -2.33 -1.51
CA LEU A 103 -6.26 -2.44 -2.76
C LEU A 103 -6.10 -1.05 -3.37
N ALA A 104 -4.87 -0.71 -3.75
CA ALA A 104 -4.56 0.61 -4.29
C ALA A 104 -3.59 0.54 -5.45
N ILE A 105 -3.52 1.63 -6.20
CA ILE A 105 -2.47 1.91 -7.16
C ILE A 105 -1.74 3.18 -6.71
N TYR A 106 -0.46 3.29 -7.04
CA TYR A 106 0.32 4.46 -6.65
C TYR A 106 1.30 4.90 -7.73
N GLU A 107 1.72 6.15 -7.62
CA GLU A 107 2.77 6.75 -8.41
C GLU A 107 3.65 7.58 -7.50
N LEU A 108 4.94 7.28 -7.49
CA LEU A 108 5.94 8.04 -6.76
C LEU A 108 6.81 8.79 -7.76
N LYS A 109 6.82 10.12 -7.66
CA LYS A 109 7.64 10.97 -8.51
C LYS A 109 8.25 12.09 -7.66
N ASP A 110 9.58 12.05 -7.48
CA ASP A 110 10.29 12.98 -6.62
C ASP A 110 9.68 13.01 -5.20
N ASP A 111 9.23 14.18 -4.76
CA ASP A 111 8.63 14.39 -3.44
C ASP A 111 7.09 14.30 -3.46
N THR A 112 6.52 13.71 -4.51
CA THR A 112 5.08 13.55 -4.67
C THR A 112 4.70 12.07 -4.69
N LEU A 113 3.76 11.68 -3.86
CA LEU A 113 3.16 10.34 -3.82
C LEU A 113 1.67 10.47 -4.09
N ARG A 114 1.21 9.87 -5.17
CA ARG A 114 -0.21 9.82 -5.52
C ARG A 114 -0.71 8.41 -5.34
N VAL A 115 -1.80 8.24 -4.61
CA VAL A 115 -2.38 6.93 -4.30
C VAL A 115 -3.89 6.98 -4.54
N CYS A 116 -4.40 5.97 -5.24
CA CYS A 116 -5.83 5.75 -5.40
C CYS A 116 -6.21 4.43 -4.74
N TYR A 117 -7.07 4.50 -3.72
CA TYR A 117 -7.50 3.36 -2.91
C TYR A 117 -8.93 2.96 -3.26
N ASP A 118 -9.22 1.67 -3.19
CA ASP A 118 -10.59 1.18 -3.06
C ASP A 118 -10.88 0.88 -1.59
N LEU A 119 -11.61 1.75 -0.92
CA LEU A 119 -11.96 1.58 0.49
C LEU A 119 -13.04 0.54 0.74
N SER A 120 -13.66 0.01 -0.31
CA SER A 120 -14.55 -1.16 -0.21
C SER A 120 -13.78 -2.47 -0.01
N GLY A 121 -12.51 -2.49 -0.38
CA GLY A 121 -11.66 -3.67 -0.33
C GLY A 121 -11.99 -4.74 -1.38
N LYS A 122 -12.81 -4.43 -2.36
CA LYS A 122 -13.32 -5.41 -3.34
C LYS A 122 -12.49 -5.53 -4.60
N SER A 123 -12.00 -4.40 -5.13
CA SER A 123 -11.27 -4.38 -6.40
C SER A 123 -10.23 -3.28 -6.43
N ARG A 124 -9.15 -3.54 -7.15
CA ARG A 124 -8.06 -2.57 -7.32
C ARG A 124 -8.48 -1.50 -8.35
N PRO A 125 -8.29 -0.20 -8.04
CA PRO A 125 -8.47 0.84 -9.03
C PRO A 125 -7.53 0.64 -10.22
N THR A 126 -7.95 1.06 -11.39
CA THR A 126 -7.14 0.99 -12.63
C THR A 126 -6.69 2.37 -13.09
N GLU A 127 -7.28 3.43 -12.54
CA GLU A 127 -7.01 4.81 -12.88
C GLU A 127 -6.92 5.67 -11.60
N PHE A 128 -6.17 6.76 -11.68
CA PHE A 128 -6.10 7.77 -10.61
C PHE A 128 -7.29 8.72 -10.69
N LYS A 129 -8.45 8.20 -10.34
CA LYS A 129 -9.72 8.91 -10.49
C LYS A 129 -10.73 8.39 -9.46
N THR A 130 -11.59 9.28 -8.99
CA THR A 130 -12.75 8.90 -8.18
C THR A 130 -14.04 9.28 -8.88
N THR A 131 -15.12 8.57 -8.60
CA THR A 131 -16.45 8.81 -9.16
C THR A 131 -17.51 8.71 -8.09
N ALA A 132 -18.62 9.44 -8.29
CA ALA A 132 -19.76 9.38 -7.39
C ALA A 132 -20.32 7.96 -7.26
N GLY A 133 -20.77 7.57 -6.08
CA GLY A 133 -21.33 6.25 -5.82
C GLY A 133 -20.30 5.14 -5.60
N THR A 134 -19.01 5.47 -5.65
CA THR A 134 -17.92 4.53 -5.36
C THR A 134 -17.31 4.84 -3.98
N ARG A 135 -16.39 3.97 -3.56
CA ARG A 135 -15.55 4.21 -2.37
C ARG A 135 -14.09 4.41 -2.76
N LEU A 136 -13.87 4.96 -3.94
CA LEU A 136 -12.54 5.30 -4.41
C LEU A 136 -12.05 6.57 -3.70
N TYR A 137 -10.83 6.50 -3.21
CA TYR A 137 -10.16 7.56 -2.48
C TYR A 137 -8.84 7.89 -3.16
N LEU A 138 -8.73 9.11 -3.67
CA LEU A 138 -7.54 9.60 -4.37
C LEU A 138 -6.87 10.68 -3.53
N VAL A 139 -5.61 10.46 -3.19
CA VAL A 139 -4.81 11.41 -2.43
C VAL A 139 -3.51 11.70 -3.16
N GLU A 140 -3.15 12.96 -3.23
CA GLU A 140 -1.82 13.39 -3.61
C GLU A 140 -1.11 13.93 -2.36
N TYR A 141 -0.01 13.28 -2.02
CA TYR A 141 0.82 13.65 -0.86
C TYR A 141 2.09 14.36 -1.32
N LYS A 142 2.54 15.30 -0.52
CA LYS A 142 3.88 15.89 -0.61
C LYS A 142 4.72 15.46 0.57
N LEU A 143 5.98 15.13 0.31
CA LEU A 143 6.93 14.80 1.35
C LEU A 143 7.21 16.02 2.20
N LYS A 144 7.03 15.87 3.53
CA LYS A 144 7.40 16.91 4.48
C LYS A 144 8.91 16.94 4.62
N LYS A 145 9.53 18.05 4.27
CA LYS A 145 10.97 18.26 4.45
C LYS A 145 11.22 18.83 5.85
N GLU A 146 12.18 18.25 6.54
CA GLU A 146 12.67 18.77 7.82
C GLU A 146 13.64 19.93 7.63
#